data_a93bacaf32dc63ed27cc7fe11f1c6146
#
_entry.id   a93bacaf32dc63ed27cc7fe11f1c6146
#
_cell.length_a   1.000
_cell.length_b   1.000
_cell.length_c   1.000
_cell.angle_alpha   90.00
_cell.angle_beta   90.00
_cell.angle_gamma   90.00
#
_symmetry.space_group_name_H-M   'P 1'
#
loop_
_entity.id
_entity.type
_entity.pdbx_description
1 polymer ?
#
loop_
_entity_poly.entity_id
_entity_poly.type
_entity_poly.pdbx_seq_one_letter_code
_entity_poly.pdbx_strand_id
1 'polypeptide(L)'
;ADHAINYKTQDFAAQALRLTDGRGVDVILDMVAGDYVEREVQCLAEDGRLVVIAVQGGVQSTFNAAVLMRKRLTVTGSTLRARSVAFKSEIARACLRHVWPLLADRAFKPVVHRVFDATGADGAAQAHALMESNQHIGKLVLNWSAA
;
A
#
# COMPACT_ATOMS: atom_id res chain seq x y z
N ALA A 1 10.07 3.33 8.61
CA ALA A 1 10.68 3.00 7.31
C ALA A 1 12.08 3.58 7.28
N ASP A 2 13.05 2.82 6.76
CA ASP A 2 14.45 3.25 6.70
C ASP A 2 14.67 4.18 5.49
N HIS A 3 13.92 3.94 4.40
CA HIS A 3 14.00 4.71 3.17
C HIS A 3 12.62 5.03 2.61
N ALA A 4 12.52 6.16 1.91
CA ALA A 4 11.35 6.56 1.13
C ALA A 4 11.80 6.90 -0.29
N ILE A 5 11.07 6.42 -1.29
CA ILE A 5 11.38 6.64 -2.72
C ILE A 5 10.23 7.42 -3.33
N ASN A 6 10.52 8.56 -3.92
CA ASN A 6 9.53 9.33 -4.67
C ASN A 6 9.42 8.78 -6.10
N TYR A 7 8.45 7.91 -6.35
CA TYR A 7 8.22 7.29 -7.65
C TYR A 7 7.93 8.26 -8.81
N LYS A 8 7.58 9.51 -8.50
CA LYS A 8 7.35 10.55 -9.52
C LYS A 8 8.66 11.10 -10.11
N THR A 9 9.75 10.99 -9.37
CA THR A 9 11.06 11.57 -9.75
C THR A 9 12.19 10.55 -9.76
N GLN A 10 11.95 9.34 -9.27
CA GLN A 10 12.95 8.29 -9.12
C GLN A 10 12.41 6.96 -9.66
N ASP A 11 13.27 6.17 -10.28
CA ASP A 11 12.97 4.77 -10.58
C ASP A 11 13.06 3.94 -9.29
N PHE A 12 11.92 3.48 -8.80
CA PHE A 12 11.87 2.77 -7.53
C PHE A 12 12.62 1.43 -7.58
N ALA A 13 12.61 0.72 -8.72
CA ALA A 13 13.27 -0.56 -8.84
C ALA A 13 14.80 -0.40 -8.81
N ALA A 14 15.32 0.59 -9.54
CA ALA A 14 16.73 0.93 -9.49
C ALA A 14 17.17 1.39 -8.09
N GLN A 15 16.34 2.19 -7.41
CA GLN A 15 16.62 2.62 -6.04
C GLN A 15 16.59 1.46 -5.04
N ALA A 16 15.62 0.55 -5.16
CA ALA A 16 15.55 -0.64 -4.31
C ALA A 16 16.80 -1.51 -4.46
N LEU A 17 17.26 -1.75 -5.69
CA LEU A 17 18.51 -2.47 -5.93
C LEU A 17 19.72 -1.74 -5.34
N ARG A 18 19.82 -0.42 -5.54
CA ARG A 18 20.92 0.38 -4.98
C ARG A 18 20.97 0.31 -3.44
N LEU A 19 19.81 0.42 -2.78
CA LEU A 19 19.70 0.38 -1.32
C LEU A 19 19.95 -1.00 -0.71
N THR A 20 19.98 -2.04 -1.53
CA THR A 20 20.24 -3.43 -1.13
C THR A 20 21.52 -3.99 -1.73
N ASP A 21 22.43 -3.13 -2.17
CA ASP A 21 23.71 -3.50 -2.80
C ASP A 21 23.54 -4.50 -3.96
N GLY A 22 22.49 -4.33 -4.75
CA GLY A 22 22.15 -5.18 -5.90
C GLY A 22 21.41 -6.47 -5.56
N ARG A 23 21.24 -6.83 -4.29
CA ARG A 23 20.56 -8.06 -3.87
C ARG A 23 19.07 -8.07 -4.22
N GLY A 24 18.42 -6.94 -4.09
CA GLY A 24 16.97 -6.80 -4.19
C GLY A 24 16.25 -6.97 -2.86
N VAL A 25 14.93 -6.78 -2.86
CA VAL A 25 14.07 -6.85 -1.68
C VAL A 25 13.43 -8.23 -1.55
N ASP A 26 13.20 -8.68 -0.32
CA ASP A 26 12.65 -10.02 -0.07
C ASP A 26 11.12 -10.07 -0.27
N VAL A 27 10.43 -8.96 0.04
CA VAL A 27 8.96 -8.87 -0.06
C VAL A 27 8.54 -7.54 -0.65
N ILE A 28 7.62 -7.59 -1.59
CA ILE A 28 6.91 -6.43 -2.11
C ILE A 28 5.42 -6.60 -1.80
N LEU A 29 4.83 -5.60 -1.14
CA LEU A 29 3.39 -5.48 -0.98
C LEU A 29 2.89 -4.43 -1.97
N ASP A 30 2.22 -4.88 -3.03
CA ASP A 30 1.82 -4.04 -4.16
C ASP A 30 0.34 -3.70 -4.13
N MET A 31 0.03 -2.43 -4.30
CA MET A 31 -1.34 -1.92 -4.45
C MET A 31 -1.59 -1.33 -5.85
N VAL A 32 -0.57 -1.28 -6.69
CA VAL A 32 -0.61 -0.62 -8.00
C VAL A 32 -0.89 -1.61 -9.12
N ALA A 33 -0.14 -2.70 -9.17
CA ALA A 33 -0.17 -3.69 -10.26
C ALA A 33 0.11 -3.05 -11.65
N GLY A 34 -0.51 -3.56 -12.72
CA GLY A 34 -0.32 -3.03 -14.06
C GLY A 34 1.16 -3.06 -14.47
N ASP A 35 1.64 -1.95 -14.98
CA ASP A 35 3.03 -1.81 -15.49
C ASP A 35 4.11 -1.82 -14.37
N TYR A 36 3.71 -1.80 -13.11
CA TYR A 36 4.66 -1.88 -11.99
C TYR A 36 5.24 -3.28 -11.82
N VAL A 37 4.45 -4.32 -12.08
CA VAL A 37 4.79 -5.71 -11.79
C VAL A 37 6.10 -6.17 -12.46
N GLU A 38 6.35 -5.75 -13.70
CA GLU A 38 7.59 -6.11 -14.39
C GLU A 38 8.84 -5.58 -13.66
N ARG A 39 8.79 -4.32 -13.22
CA ARG A 39 9.89 -3.67 -12.48
C ARG A 39 10.03 -4.24 -11.07
N GLU A 40 8.93 -4.59 -10.43
CA GLU A 40 8.89 -5.23 -9.12
C GLU A 40 9.56 -6.61 -9.15
N VAL A 41 9.23 -7.43 -10.13
CA VAL A 41 9.86 -8.74 -10.35
C VAL A 41 11.38 -8.60 -10.56
N GLN A 42 11.82 -7.54 -11.24
CA GLN A 42 13.25 -7.30 -11.44
C GLN A 42 13.99 -6.92 -10.16
N CYS A 43 13.39 -6.13 -9.28
CA CYS A 43 14.04 -5.70 -8.04
C CYS A 43 13.80 -6.62 -6.83
N LEU A 44 13.06 -7.73 -6.97
CA LEU A 44 13.00 -8.78 -5.96
C LEU A 44 14.35 -9.51 -5.84
N ALA A 45 14.68 -9.92 -4.63
CA ALA A 45 15.79 -10.84 -4.34
C ALA A 45 15.45 -12.25 -4.82
N GLU A 46 16.43 -13.16 -4.78
CA GLU A 46 16.16 -14.61 -4.94
C GLU A 46 15.21 -15.09 -3.84
N ASP A 47 14.31 -16.01 -4.20
CA ASP A 47 13.22 -16.52 -3.35
C ASP A 47 12.23 -15.42 -2.86
N GLY A 48 12.29 -14.24 -3.48
CA GLY A 48 11.47 -13.08 -3.12
C GLY A 48 9.99 -13.28 -3.41
N ARG A 49 9.16 -12.47 -2.76
CA ARG A 49 7.70 -12.56 -2.84
C ARG A 49 7.06 -11.23 -3.21
N LEU A 50 6.22 -11.27 -4.25
CA LEU A 50 5.31 -10.18 -4.62
C LEU A 50 3.89 -10.54 -4.18
N VAL A 51 3.26 -9.65 -3.41
CA VAL A 51 1.87 -9.81 -2.95
C VAL A 51 1.03 -8.64 -3.46
N VAL A 52 0.21 -8.90 -4.47
CA VAL A 52 -0.72 -7.89 -5.02
C VAL A 52 -1.96 -7.81 -4.13
N ILE A 53 -2.27 -6.61 -3.62
CA ILE A 53 -3.42 -6.34 -2.74
C ILE A 53 -4.43 -5.38 -3.33
N ALA A 54 -4.08 -4.67 -4.41
CA ALA A 54 -4.97 -3.82 -5.20
C ALA A 54 -4.43 -3.69 -6.64
N VAL A 55 -5.22 -3.11 -7.53
CA VAL A 55 -4.92 -2.99 -8.96
C VAL A 55 -5.15 -1.56 -9.46
N GLN A 56 -4.64 -0.57 -8.72
CA GLN A 56 -4.88 0.85 -9.01
C GLN A 56 -4.27 1.29 -10.36
N GLY A 57 -3.18 0.67 -10.80
CA GLY A 57 -2.52 0.93 -12.07
C GLY A 57 -3.00 0.04 -13.24
N GLY A 58 -3.92 -0.89 -12.97
CA GLY A 58 -4.50 -1.78 -13.98
C GLY A 58 -4.60 -3.22 -13.52
N VAL A 59 -5.56 -3.95 -14.12
CA VAL A 59 -5.85 -5.36 -13.78
C VAL A 59 -4.96 -6.36 -14.54
N GLN A 60 -4.32 -5.91 -15.60
CA GLN A 60 -3.43 -6.73 -16.41
C GLN A 60 -1.99 -6.33 -16.18
N SER A 61 -1.12 -7.31 -16.00
CA SER A 61 0.31 -7.12 -15.77
C SER A 61 1.10 -8.10 -16.63
N THR A 62 2.26 -7.67 -17.08
CA THR A 62 3.22 -8.53 -17.77
C THR A 62 4.49 -8.65 -16.94
N PHE A 63 5.19 -9.75 -17.06
CA PHE A 63 6.50 -9.95 -16.45
C PHE A 63 7.30 -11.01 -17.21
N ASN A 64 8.61 -10.96 -17.06
CA ASN A 64 9.50 -11.92 -17.69
C ASN A 64 9.52 -13.22 -16.86
N ALA A 65 8.91 -14.28 -17.41
CA ALA A 65 8.83 -15.59 -16.75
C ALA A 65 10.21 -16.21 -16.50
N ALA A 66 11.23 -15.93 -17.31
CA ALA A 66 12.56 -16.41 -17.08
C ALA A 66 13.22 -15.80 -15.83
N VAL A 67 12.91 -14.54 -15.53
CA VAL A 67 13.34 -13.89 -14.27
C VAL A 67 12.68 -14.55 -13.07
N LEU A 68 11.36 -14.76 -13.15
CA LEU A 68 10.58 -15.44 -12.12
C LEU A 68 11.17 -16.84 -11.82
N MET A 69 11.47 -17.59 -12.85
CA MET A 69 12.05 -18.94 -12.72
C MET A 69 13.47 -18.91 -12.13
N ARG A 70 14.36 -18.06 -12.67
CA ARG A 70 15.77 -18.01 -12.19
C ARG A 70 15.87 -17.59 -10.73
N LYS A 71 15.06 -16.59 -10.33
CA LYS A 71 15.06 -16.09 -8.94
C LYS A 71 14.13 -16.88 -8.02
N ARG A 72 13.41 -17.91 -8.51
CA ARG A 72 12.46 -18.74 -7.74
C ARG A 72 11.39 -17.89 -7.02
N LEU A 73 10.86 -16.86 -7.71
CA LEU A 73 9.95 -15.89 -7.11
C LEU A 73 8.57 -16.48 -6.83
N THR A 74 7.93 -15.99 -5.80
CA THR A 74 6.51 -16.21 -5.51
C THR A 74 5.72 -14.97 -5.86
N VAL A 75 4.79 -15.08 -6.82
CA VAL A 75 3.81 -14.04 -7.11
C VAL A 75 2.44 -14.51 -6.62
N THR A 76 1.81 -13.73 -5.76
CA THR A 76 0.51 -14.07 -5.16
C THR A 76 -0.35 -12.84 -4.97
N GLY A 77 -1.60 -13.03 -4.57
CA GLY A 77 -2.51 -11.93 -4.27
C GLY A 77 -3.30 -12.17 -3.01
N SER A 78 -3.84 -11.10 -2.44
CA SER A 78 -4.71 -11.15 -1.29
C SER A 78 -5.85 -10.15 -1.41
N THR A 79 -7.03 -10.55 -0.98
CA THR A 79 -8.20 -9.67 -0.84
C THR A 79 -8.95 -10.01 0.44
N LEU A 80 -9.47 -8.99 1.10
CA LEU A 80 -10.23 -9.17 2.34
C LEU A 80 -11.74 -9.28 2.08
N ARG A 81 -12.24 -8.66 1.01
CA ARG A 81 -13.69 -8.53 0.77
C ARG A 81 -14.42 -9.87 0.77
N ALA A 82 -13.89 -10.87 0.08
CA ALA A 82 -14.49 -12.19 -0.07
C ALA A 82 -14.20 -13.16 1.08
N ARG A 83 -13.39 -12.77 2.07
CA ARG A 83 -13.06 -13.64 3.21
C ARG A 83 -14.23 -13.80 4.16
N SER A 84 -14.27 -14.95 4.85
CA SER A 84 -15.32 -15.24 5.85
C SER A 84 -15.30 -14.25 7.02
N VAL A 85 -16.42 -14.13 7.70
CA VAL A 85 -16.52 -13.29 8.91
C VAL A 85 -15.54 -13.77 9.99
N ALA A 86 -15.36 -15.09 10.15
CA ALA A 86 -14.41 -15.65 11.11
C ALA A 86 -12.98 -15.16 10.81
N PHE A 87 -12.52 -15.27 9.56
CA PHE A 87 -11.20 -14.78 9.13
C PHE A 87 -11.02 -13.27 9.39
N LYS A 88 -12.04 -12.46 9.03
CA LYS A 88 -12.02 -11.02 9.29
C LYS A 88 -11.96 -10.69 10.79
N SER A 89 -12.66 -11.48 11.61
CA SER A 89 -12.64 -11.32 13.06
C SER A 89 -11.29 -11.63 13.68
N GLU A 90 -10.55 -12.60 13.15
CA GLU A 90 -9.18 -12.90 13.58
C GLU A 90 -8.24 -11.73 13.29
N ILE A 91 -8.33 -11.15 12.08
CA ILE A 91 -7.56 -9.95 11.73
C ILE A 91 -7.92 -8.78 12.65
N ALA A 92 -9.21 -8.54 12.89
CA ALA A 92 -9.65 -7.45 13.77
C ALA A 92 -9.11 -7.62 15.21
N ARG A 93 -9.12 -8.84 15.74
CA ARG A 93 -8.53 -9.15 17.06
C ARG A 93 -7.03 -8.97 17.08
N ALA A 94 -6.34 -9.35 15.99
CA ALA A 94 -4.89 -9.14 15.87
C ALA A 94 -4.55 -7.64 15.82
N CYS A 95 -5.29 -6.84 15.04
CA CYS A 95 -5.15 -5.39 15.02
C CYS A 95 -5.39 -4.78 16.41
N LEU A 96 -6.45 -5.17 17.10
CA LEU A 96 -6.76 -4.69 18.45
C LEU A 96 -5.63 -5.01 19.45
N ARG A 97 -5.01 -6.18 19.31
CA ARG A 97 -3.94 -6.63 20.20
C ARG A 97 -2.58 -5.98 19.90
N HIS A 98 -2.25 -5.80 18.63
CA HIS A 98 -0.90 -5.42 18.23
C HIS A 98 -0.78 -3.98 17.71
N VAL A 99 -1.84 -3.39 17.17
CA VAL A 99 -1.81 -2.05 16.57
C VAL A 99 -2.39 -0.99 17.49
N TRP A 100 -3.53 -1.28 18.15
CA TRP A 100 -4.18 -0.31 19.04
C TRP A 100 -3.29 0.21 20.18
N PRO A 101 -2.49 -0.63 20.87
CA PRO A 101 -1.56 -0.11 21.88
C PRO A 101 -0.58 0.91 21.31
N LEU A 102 -0.05 0.68 20.10
CA LEU A 102 0.88 1.62 19.46
C LEU A 102 0.23 2.98 19.13
N LEU A 103 -1.08 3.00 18.87
CA LEU A 103 -1.84 4.22 18.70
C LEU A 103 -2.06 4.95 20.04
N ALA A 104 -2.42 4.20 21.08
CA ALA A 104 -2.62 4.73 22.42
C ALA A 104 -1.34 5.38 22.98
N ASP A 105 -0.20 4.71 22.80
CA ASP A 105 1.12 5.17 23.24
C ASP A 105 1.74 6.21 22.30
N ARG A 106 1.03 6.59 21.24
CA ARG A 106 1.50 7.52 20.19
C ARG A 106 2.80 7.09 19.49
N ALA A 107 3.20 5.82 19.61
CA ALA A 107 4.31 5.25 18.85
C ALA A 107 3.97 5.17 17.36
N PHE A 108 2.69 5.02 17.04
CA PHE A 108 2.13 5.12 15.69
C PHE A 108 1.11 6.24 15.64
N LYS A 109 1.28 7.21 14.71
CA LYS A 109 0.37 8.36 14.56
C LYS A 109 -0.23 8.36 13.16
N PRO A 110 -1.57 8.41 13.03
CA PRO A 110 -2.20 8.64 11.74
C PRO A 110 -1.81 10.02 11.21
N VAL A 111 -1.41 10.09 9.97
CA VAL A 111 -1.20 11.37 9.28
C VAL A 111 -2.55 11.85 8.77
N VAL A 112 -3.11 12.89 9.36
CA VAL A 112 -4.35 13.53 8.90
C VAL A 112 -3.96 14.76 8.09
N HIS A 113 -4.30 14.74 6.79
CA HIS A 113 -4.06 15.86 5.89
C HIS A 113 -5.06 16.98 6.13
N ARG A 114 -6.37 16.63 6.18
CA ARG A 114 -7.44 17.59 6.38
C ARG A 114 -8.67 16.93 6.99
N VAL A 115 -9.35 17.67 7.83
CA VAL A 115 -10.68 17.34 8.36
C VAL A 115 -11.71 18.21 7.65
N PHE A 116 -12.79 17.61 7.17
CA PHE A 116 -13.92 18.30 6.54
C PHE A 116 -15.12 18.22 7.44
N ASP A 117 -15.86 19.32 7.55
CA ASP A 117 -17.17 19.31 8.17
C ASP A 117 -18.16 18.60 7.23
N ALA A 118 -18.70 17.49 7.69
CA ALA A 118 -19.67 16.69 6.94
C ALA A 118 -21.11 16.88 7.42
N THR A 119 -21.38 17.84 8.34
CA THR A 119 -22.72 18.20 8.77
C THR A 119 -23.47 18.97 7.68
N GLY A 120 -22.74 19.64 6.78
CA GLY A 120 -23.24 20.35 5.61
C GLY A 120 -23.10 19.53 4.31
N ALA A 121 -23.76 19.98 3.24
CA ALA A 121 -23.81 19.29 1.96
C ALA A 121 -22.46 19.20 1.22
N ASP A 122 -21.53 20.13 1.46
CA ASP A 122 -20.35 20.31 0.63
C ASP A 122 -19.11 19.59 1.14
N GLY A 123 -19.04 19.26 2.43
CA GLY A 123 -17.83 18.69 3.05
C GLY A 123 -17.39 17.37 2.44
N ALA A 124 -18.33 16.46 2.19
CA ALA A 124 -18.05 15.20 1.55
C ALA A 124 -17.60 15.38 0.08
N ALA A 125 -18.27 16.26 -0.68
CA ALA A 125 -17.91 16.55 -2.07
C ALA A 125 -16.50 17.16 -2.17
N GLN A 126 -16.13 18.09 -1.29
CA GLN A 126 -14.79 18.66 -1.23
C GLN A 126 -13.72 17.61 -0.88
N ALA A 127 -14.02 16.71 0.06
CA ALA A 127 -13.11 15.62 0.43
C ALA A 127 -12.88 14.67 -0.75
N HIS A 128 -13.93 14.28 -1.49
CA HIS A 128 -13.81 13.48 -2.69
C HIS A 128 -12.98 14.17 -3.77
N ALA A 129 -13.26 15.44 -4.06
CA ALA A 129 -12.50 16.20 -5.06
C ALA A 129 -11.00 16.28 -4.70
N LEU A 130 -10.68 16.50 -3.42
CA LEU A 130 -9.28 16.49 -2.97
C LEU A 130 -8.66 15.07 -3.07
N MET A 131 -9.42 14.02 -2.75
CA MET A 131 -8.97 12.63 -2.91
C MET A 131 -8.61 12.32 -4.36
N GLU A 132 -9.50 12.66 -5.29
CA GLU A 132 -9.31 12.42 -6.73
C GLU A 132 -8.15 13.23 -7.32
N SER A 133 -7.86 14.40 -6.78
CA SER A 133 -6.71 15.21 -7.22
C SER A 133 -5.35 14.59 -6.91
N ASN A 134 -5.26 13.60 -6.02
CA ASN A 134 -4.01 13.00 -5.53
C ASN A 134 -3.00 14.01 -4.94
N GLN A 135 -3.45 15.18 -4.47
CA GLN A 135 -2.60 16.21 -3.89
C GLN A 135 -2.47 16.11 -2.36
N HIS A 136 -3.21 15.21 -1.73
CA HIS A 136 -3.16 15.01 -0.28
C HIS A 136 -2.07 14.00 0.12
N ILE A 137 -1.53 14.17 1.32
CA ILE A 137 -0.62 13.21 1.95
C ILE A 137 -1.23 12.81 3.30
N GLY A 138 -1.62 11.54 3.43
CA GLY A 138 -2.30 11.01 4.62
C GLY A 138 -3.81 10.90 4.45
N LYS A 139 -4.57 11.01 5.54
CA LYS A 139 -6.01 10.76 5.57
C LYS A 139 -6.83 12.02 5.42
N LEU A 140 -7.93 11.92 4.69
CA LEU A 140 -9.02 12.90 4.68
C LEU A 140 -10.08 12.38 5.64
N VAL A 141 -10.49 13.21 6.59
CA VAL A 141 -11.44 12.84 7.64
C VAL A 141 -12.73 13.64 7.46
N LEU A 142 -13.86 12.96 7.51
CA LEU A 142 -15.18 13.58 7.56
C LEU A 142 -15.63 13.64 9.03
N ASN A 143 -15.87 14.83 9.54
CA ASN A 143 -16.40 15.04 10.88
C ASN A 143 -17.90 15.30 10.81
N TRP A 144 -18.68 14.44 11.45
CA TRP A 144 -20.15 14.53 11.56
C TRP A 144 -20.62 15.15 12.88
N SER A 145 -19.72 15.49 13.77
CA SER A 145 -20.08 16.17 15.02
C SER A 145 -20.38 17.64 14.73
N ALA A 146 -21.55 18.11 15.11
CA ALA A 146 -21.81 19.55 15.20
C ALA A 146 -20.78 20.17 16.16
N ALA A 147 -20.21 21.31 15.80
CA ALA A 147 -19.25 22.03 16.62
C ALA A 147 -19.97 22.58 17.88
#